data_af7a6fab4e83d9ff23f28a6c9e2068d5
#
_entry.id   af7a6fab4e83d9ff23f28a6c9e2068d5
#
_cell.length_a   1.000
_cell.length_b   1.000
_cell.length_c   1.000
_cell.angle_alpha   90.00
_cell.angle_beta   90.00
_cell.angle_gamma   90.00
#
_symmetry.space_group_name_H-M   'P 1'
#
loop_
_entity.id
_entity.type
_entity.pdbx_description
1 polymer ?
#
loop_
_entity_poly.entity_id
_entity_poly.type
_entity_poly.pdbx_seq_one_letter_code
_entity_poly.pdbx_strand_id
1 'polypeptide(L)'
;MAKGNSITEQILTQLRSDIVNCYYDAHALITEGEVSERFQVSKTPAREALNYLCQEGLVEKLPHRGYLVKGFSMRDLENLFQFRCILETAAVELAIGQATDAEIEEVRRLAQQRVPSG
;
A
#
# COMPACT_ATOMS: atom_id res chain seq x y z
N MET A 1 -16.79 -21.21 -3.39
CA MET A 1 -16.14 -21.45 -3.76
C MET A 1 -14.97 -21.21 -3.29
N ALA A 2 -14.42 -21.73 -3.01
CA ALA A 2 -13.24 -21.56 -2.39
C ALA A 2 -12.37 -20.86 -3.16
N LYS A 3 -12.82 -19.87 -3.45
CA LYS A 3 -12.21 -19.23 -4.29
C LYS A 3 -10.97 -18.69 -3.88
N GLY A 4 -10.69 -18.31 -2.73
CA GLY A 4 -9.46 -17.72 -2.29
C GLY A 4 -8.24 -18.59 -2.44
N ASN A 5 -8.44 -19.81 -2.91
CA ASN A 5 -7.33 -20.74 -3.02
C ASN A 5 -6.90 -21.02 -4.44
N SER A 6 -7.38 -20.26 -5.40
CA SER A 6 -6.91 -20.45 -6.76
C SER A 6 -5.45 -20.03 -6.85
N ILE A 7 -4.75 -20.59 -7.83
CA ILE A 7 -3.34 -20.25 -8.04
C ILE A 7 -3.20 -18.76 -8.35
N THR A 8 -4.08 -18.24 -9.17
CA THR A 8 -4.06 -16.81 -9.51
C THR A 8 -4.20 -15.96 -8.25
N GLU A 9 -5.10 -16.32 -7.36
CA GLU A 9 -5.29 -15.57 -6.14
C GLU A 9 -4.10 -15.67 -5.20
N GLN A 10 -3.47 -16.83 -5.14
CA GLN A 10 -2.28 -16.98 -4.32
C GLN A 10 -1.15 -16.11 -4.82
N ILE A 11 -0.95 -16.07 -6.14
CA ILE A 11 0.06 -15.22 -6.74
C ILE A 11 -0.27 -13.76 -6.48
N LEU A 12 -1.52 -13.39 -6.70
CA LEU A 12 -1.96 -12.00 -6.51
C LEU A 12 -1.74 -11.55 -5.09
N THR A 13 -2.11 -12.38 -4.12
CA THR A 13 -1.95 -12.04 -2.71
C THR A 13 -0.49 -11.84 -2.36
N GLN A 14 0.37 -12.73 -2.85
CA GLN A 14 1.80 -12.62 -2.55
C GLN A 14 2.43 -11.41 -3.21
N LEU A 15 2.12 -11.17 -4.49
CA LEU A 15 2.67 -10.01 -5.18
C LEU A 15 2.18 -8.70 -4.57
N ARG A 16 0.90 -8.66 -4.20
CA ARG A 16 0.36 -7.46 -3.56
C ARG A 16 1.09 -7.18 -2.25
N SER A 17 1.31 -8.22 -1.47
CA SER A 17 2.04 -8.09 -0.21
C SER A 17 3.47 -7.61 -0.46
N ASP A 18 4.13 -8.18 -1.46
CA ASP A 18 5.50 -7.80 -1.77
C ASP A 18 5.60 -6.34 -2.18
N ILE A 19 4.65 -5.87 -2.97
CA ILE A 19 4.66 -4.47 -3.43
C ILE A 19 4.38 -3.53 -2.26
N VAL A 20 3.38 -3.86 -1.45
CA VAL A 20 3.01 -3.02 -0.31
C VAL A 20 4.12 -2.96 0.72
N ASN A 21 4.85 -4.07 0.90
CA ASN A 21 5.95 -4.12 1.86
C ASN A 21 7.28 -3.67 1.27
N CYS A 22 7.24 -3.12 0.06
CA CYS A 22 8.42 -2.55 -0.60
C CYS A 22 9.51 -3.57 -0.89
N TYR A 23 9.15 -4.82 -1.16
CA TYR A 23 10.11 -5.80 -1.64
C TYR A 23 10.49 -5.52 -3.08
N TYR A 24 9.67 -4.81 -3.81
CA TYR A 24 10.02 -4.31 -5.14
C TYR A 24 10.32 -2.83 -5.03
N ASP A 25 11.38 -2.40 -5.68
CA ASP A 25 11.69 -0.98 -5.72
C ASP A 25 10.64 -0.23 -6.53
N ALA A 26 10.49 1.04 -6.21
CA ALA A 26 9.63 1.89 -7.03
C ALA A 26 10.15 1.86 -8.46
N HIS A 27 9.22 1.74 -9.41
CA HIS A 27 9.56 1.66 -10.83
C HIS A 27 10.30 0.38 -11.24
N ALA A 28 10.29 -0.64 -10.39
CA ALA A 28 10.80 -1.95 -10.79
C ALA A 28 9.89 -2.55 -11.86
N LEU A 29 10.48 -3.34 -12.73
CA LEU A 29 9.73 -3.99 -13.82
C LEU A 29 9.52 -5.45 -13.50
N ILE A 30 8.29 -5.90 -13.55
CA ILE A 30 7.94 -7.30 -13.28
C ILE A 30 7.46 -7.89 -14.60
N THR A 31 8.00 -9.02 -14.99
CA THR A 31 7.55 -9.69 -16.23
C THR A 31 6.73 -10.92 -15.89
N GLU A 32 5.89 -11.33 -16.84
CA GLU A 32 5.11 -12.55 -16.72
C GLU A 32 6.02 -13.77 -16.54
N GLY A 33 7.15 -13.75 -17.25
CA GLY A 33 8.10 -14.86 -17.15
C GLY A 33 8.70 -14.98 -15.76
N GLU A 34 9.07 -13.86 -15.15
CA GLU A 34 9.61 -13.88 -13.80
C GLU A 34 8.61 -14.43 -12.78
N VAL A 35 7.37 -14.00 -12.89
CA VAL A 35 6.33 -14.45 -11.98
C VAL A 35 6.06 -15.95 -12.21
N SER A 36 5.96 -16.35 -13.47
CA SER A 36 5.74 -17.74 -13.84
C SER A 36 6.85 -18.61 -13.23
N GLU A 37 8.08 -18.20 -13.36
CA GLU A 37 9.22 -18.96 -12.85
C GLU A 37 9.24 -18.98 -11.33
N ARG A 38 9.01 -17.84 -10.71
CA ARG A 38 9.05 -17.75 -9.25
C ARG A 38 8.01 -18.64 -8.58
N PHE A 39 6.80 -18.67 -9.14
CA PHE A 39 5.71 -19.44 -8.54
C PHE A 39 5.53 -20.83 -9.16
N GLN A 40 6.39 -21.17 -10.12
CA GLN A 40 6.34 -22.50 -10.76
C GLN A 40 4.98 -22.76 -11.38
N VAL A 41 4.50 -21.81 -12.15
CA VAL A 41 3.20 -21.89 -12.83
C VAL A 41 3.37 -21.47 -14.29
N SER A 42 2.35 -21.71 -15.10
CA SER A 42 2.35 -21.23 -16.47
C SER A 42 2.15 -19.73 -16.50
N LYS A 43 2.30 -19.13 -17.66
CA LYS A 43 2.17 -17.67 -17.78
C LYS A 43 0.74 -17.19 -17.63
N THR A 44 -0.25 -18.05 -17.86
CA THR A 44 -1.64 -17.61 -17.79
C THR A 44 -2.03 -17.10 -16.39
N PRO A 45 -1.86 -17.87 -15.31
CA PRO A 45 -2.19 -17.32 -14.00
C PRO A 45 -1.28 -16.17 -13.60
N ALA A 46 -0.04 -16.16 -14.05
CA ALA A 46 0.87 -15.05 -13.78
C ALA A 46 0.33 -13.77 -14.41
N ARG A 47 -0.09 -13.86 -15.67
CA ARG A 47 -0.65 -12.72 -16.38
C ARG A 47 -1.94 -12.23 -15.72
N GLU A 48 -2.81 -13.16 -15.32
CA GLU A 48 -4.05 -12.79 -14.67
C GLU A 48 -3.80 -12.04 -13.37
N ALA A 49 -2.85 -12.51 -12.57
CA ALA A 49 -2.53 -11.86 -11.31
C ALA A 49 -1.98 -10.46 -11.56
N LEU A 50 -1.08 -10.32 -12.54
CA LEU A 50 -0.52 -9.02 -12.87
C LEU A 50 -1.59 -8.05 -13.40
N ASN A 51 -2.55 -8.56 -14.15
CA ASN A 51 -3.65 -7.73 -14.64
C ASN A 51 -4.52 -7.24 -13.48
N TYR A 52 -4.76 -8.07 -12.48
CA TYR A 52 -5.49 -7.62 -11.30
C TYR A 52 -4.73 -6.52 -10.56
N LEU A 53 -3.41 -6.64 -10.47
CA LEU A 53 -2.61 -5.59 -9.86
C LEU A 53 -2.71 -4.29 -10.63
N CYS A 54 -2.82 -4.36 -11.96
CA CYS A 54 -3.04 -3.18 -12.78
C CYS A 54 -4.37 -2.51 -12.43
N GLN A 55 -5.42 -3.33 -12.28
CA GLN A 55 -6.73 -2.81 -11.95
C GLN A 55 -6.74 -2.15 -10.57
N GLU A 56 -5.91 -2.66 -9.67
CA GLU A 56 -5.79 -2.09 -8.33
C GLU A 56 -4.91 -0.85 -8.30
N GLY A 57 -4.23 -0.56 -9.38
CA GLY A 57 -3.37 0.63 -9.45
C GLY A 57 -1.99 0.43 -8.86
N LEU A 58 -1.61 -0.80 -8.57
CA LEU A 58 -0.29 -1.07 -7.99
C LEU A 58 0.81 -1.19 -9.01
N VAL A 59 0.46 -1.59 -10.23
CA VAL A 59 1.41 -1.65 -11.33
C VAL A 59 0.78 -1.06 -12.58
N GLU A 60 1.63 -0.72 -13.54
CA GLU A 60 1.20 -0.19 -14.83
C GLU A 60 1.76 -1.08 -15.92
N LYS A 61 0.90 -1.53 -16.83
CA LYS A 61 1.35 -2.40 -17.92
C LYS A 61 2.06 -1.59 -18.99
N LEU A 62 3.28 -2.01 -19.31
CA LEU A 62 4.04 -1.41 -20.41
C LEU A 62 4.06 -2.40 -21.56
N PRO A 63 3.55 -2.01 -22.75
CA PRO A 63 3.50 -2.94 -23.89
C PRO A 63 4.87 -3.54 -24.19
N HIS A 64 4.90 -4.84 -24.35
CA HIS A 64 6.12 -5.59 -24.69
C HIS A 64 7.26 -5.52 -23.69
N ARG A 65 7.02 -4.96 -22.50
CA ARG A 65 8.07 -4.84 -21.50
C ARG A 65 7.73 -5.53 -20.20
N GLY A 66 6.47 -5.47 -19.79
CA GLY A 66 6.05 -6.06 -18.54
C GLY A 66 5.20 -5.09 -17.74
N TYR A 67 5.33 -5.16 -16.44
CA TYR A 67 4.47 -4.40 -15.52
C TYR A 67 5.36 -3.58 -14.60
N LEU A 68 5.17 -2.28 -14.64
CA LEU A 68 5.98 -1.36 -13.86
C LEU A 68 5.36 -1.12 -12.50
N VAL A 69 6.11 -1.35 -11.44
CA VAL A 69 5.64 -1.09 -10.09
C VAL A 69 5.54 0.42 -9.91
N LYS A 70 4.36 0.89 -9.54
CA LYS A 70 4.18 2.31 -9.32
C LYS A 70 4.76 2.68 -7.97
N GLY A 71 5.60 3.69 -7.95
CA GLY A 71 6.12 4.20 -6.71
C GLY A 71 5.27 5.38 -6.26
N PHE A 72 5.46 5.75 -5.02
CA PHE A 72 4.82 6.95 -4.52
C PHE A 72 5.73 8.13 -4.82
N SER A 73 5.17 9.19 -5.38
CA SER A 73 5.92 10.42 -5.58
C SER A 73 6.04 11.13 -4.24
N MET A 74 6.97 12.07 -4.17
CA MET A 74 7.07 12.90 -2.96
C MET A 74 5.77 13.63 -2.71
N ARG A 75 5.09 14.03 -3.76
CA ARG A 75 3.81 14.71 -3.63
C ARG A 75 2.76 13.79 -3.01
N ASP A 76 2.73 12.53 -3.44
CA ASP A 76 1.80 11.55 -2.89
C ASP A 76 2.04 11.35 -1.40
N LEU A 77 3.31 11.28 -1.00
CA LEU A 77 3.66 11.12 0.40
C LEU A 77 3.27 12.34 1.22
N GLU A 78 3.50 13.53 0.66
CA GLU A 78 3.12 14.77 1.32
C GLU A 78 1.62 14.85 1.50
N ASN A 79 0.85 14.49 0.47
CA ASN A 79 -0.61 14.52 0.55
C ASN A 79 -1.11 13.54 1.60
N LEU A 80 -0.53 12.36 1.65
CA LEU A 80 -0.91 11.36 2.64
C LEU A 80 -0.60 11.85 4.05
N PHE A 81 0.56 12.45 4.23
CA PHE A 81 0.97 12.97 5.52
C PHE A 81 0.02 14.09 5.98
N GLN A 82 -0.31 15.00 5.08
CA GLN A 82 -1.24 16.09 5.38
C GLN A 82 -2.62 15.55 5.74
N PHE A 83 -3.08 14.55 5.03
CA PHE A 83 -4.36 13.92 5.30
C PHE A 83 -4.40 13.35 6.71
N ARG A 84 -3.33 12.66 7.11
CA ARG A 84 -3.23 12.10 8.45
C ARG A 84 -3.23 13.20 9.50
N CYS A 85 -2.52 14.28 9.25
CA CYS A 85 -2.48 15.40 10.19
C CYS A 85 -3.86 16.02 10.37
N ILE A 86 -4.61 16.17 9.28
CA ILE A 86 -5.97 16.70 9.36
C ILE A 86 -6.87 15.77 10.18
N LEU A 87 -6.79 14.47 9.94
CA LEU A 87 -7.59 13.51 10.67
C LEU A 87 -7.26 13.49 12.16
N GLU A 88 -5.98 13.55 12.49
CA GLU A 88 -5.56 13.53 13.88
C GLU A 88 -5.98 14.81 14.60
N THR A 89 -5.88 15.93 13.92
CA THR A 89 -6.34 17.20 14.49
C THR A 89 -7.84 17.18 14.75
N ALA A 90 -8.61 16.70 13.79
CA ALA A 90 -10.05 16.61 13.95
C ALA A 90 -10.43 15.69 15.10
N ALA A 91 -9.72 14.57 15.25
CA ALA A 91 -9.97 13.64 16.33
C ALA A 91 -9.69 14.29 17.69
N VAL A 92 -8.62 15.06 17.77
CA VAL A 92 -8.29 15.77 19.01
C VAL A 92 -9.36 16.81 19.33
N GLU A 93 -9.80 17.57 18.34
CA GLU A 93 -10.83 18.58 18.54
C GLU A 93 -12.15 17.97 19.02
N LEU A 94 -12.53 16.82 18.46
CA LEU A 94 -13.72 16.13 18.89
C LEU A 94 -13.59 15.65 20.34
N ALA A 95 -12.42 15.14 20.70
CA ALA A 95 -12.16 14.69 22.05
C ALA A 95 -12.23 15.85 23.05
N ILE A 96 -11.70 17.00 22.67
CA ILE A 96 -11.70 18.18 23.54
C ILE A 96 -13.13 18.59 23.88
N GLY A 97 -14.05 18.46 22.94
CA GLY A 97 -15.43 18.84 23.18
C GLY A 97 -16.13 18.01 24.24
N GLN A 98 -15.56 16.87 24.61
CA GLN A 98 -16.22 15.96 25.56
C GLN A 98 -15.29 15.48 26.67
N ALA A 99 -14.06 15.96 26.72
CA ALA A 99 -13.06 15.45 27.63
C ALA A 99 -12.80 16.42 28.78
N THR A 100 -12.34 15.88 29.89
CA THR A 100 -11.91 16.72 31.02
C THR A 100 -10.55 17.35 30.70
N ASP A 101 -10.19 18.37 31.48
CA ASP A 101 -8.89 19.02 31.27
C ASP A 101 -7.74 18.03 31.40
N ALA A 102 -7.85 17.09 32.33
CA ALA A 102 -6.80 16.09 32.51
C ALA A 102 -6.68 15.18 31.29
N GLU A 103 -7.81 14.80 30.71
CA GLU A 103 -7.81 13.96 29.50
C GLU A 103 -7.23 14.72 28.31
N ILE A 104 -7.55 15.99 28.20
CA ILE A 104 -7.03 16.83 27.14
C ILE A 104 -5.51 16.93 27.25
N GLU A 105 -5.01 17.13 28.45
CA GLU A 105 -3.58 17.26 28.67
C GLU A 105 -2.86 15.96 28.31
N GLU A 106 -3.46 14.82 28.66
CA GLU A 106 -2.89 13.54 28.33
C GLU A 106 -2.82 13.32 26.81
N VAL A 107 -3.86 13.71 26.09
CA VAL A 107 -3.87 13.57 24.63
C VAL A 107 -2.79 14.45 24.01
N ARG A 108 -2.63 15.67 24.50
CA ARG A 108 -1.59 16.56 23.99
C ARG A 108 -0.20 15.97 24.20
N ARG A 109 0.03 15.42 25.37
CA ARG A 109 1.32 14.82 25.69
C ARG A 109 1.64 13.67 24.77
N LEU A 110 0.66 12.82 24.52
CA LEU A 110 0.84 11.67 23.62
C LEU A 110 1.06 12.12 22.18
N ALA A 111 0.34 13.13 21.75
CA ALA A 111 0.49 13.64 20.38
C ALA A 111 1.89 14.21 20.16
N GLN A 112 2.43 14.91 21.13
CA GLN A 112 3.76 15.47 21.03
C GLN A 112 4.82 14.38 20.94
N GLN A 113 4.62 13.26 21.63
CA GLN A 113 5.57 12.17 21.58
C GLN A 113 5.59 11.49 20.21
N ARG A 114 4.49 11.62 19.44
CA ARG A 114 4.40 10.98 18.14
C ARG A 114 4.93 11.82 17.00
N VAL A 115 5.15 13.09 17.24
CA VAL A 115 5.67 13.96 16.18
C VAL A 115 7.14 13.62 15.96
N PRO A 116 7.54 13.33 14.73
CA PRO A 116 8.94 13.03 14.46
C PRO A 116 9.79 14.23 14.79
N SER A 117 10.85 13.97 15.51
CA SER A 117 11.73 15.07 15.82
C SER A 117 12.65 15.29 14.63
N GLY A 118 12.61 16.39 14.12
CA GLY A 118 13.49 16.90 13.14
C GLY A 118 13.81 16.40 11.91
#